data_3f8582ae654efb184f20ad64b82b16b5
#
_entry.id   3f8582ae654efb184f20ad64b82b16b5
#
_cell.length_a   1.000
_cell.length_b   1.000
_cell.length_c   1.000
_cell.angle_alpha   90.00
_cell.angle_beta   90.00
_cell.angle_gamma   90.00
#
_symmetry.space_group_name_H-M   'P 1'
#
loop_
_entity.id
_entity.type
_entity.pdbx_description
1 polymer ?
#
loop_
_entity_poly.entity_id
_entity_poly.type
_entity_poly.pdbx_seq_one_letter_code
_entity_poly.pdbx_strand_id
1 'polypeptide(L)'
;MSTKKIYMVLDTETATLPSVDGLGLSAEQKKRVAIAKPLIYDIGWVLCDRNGNIFEKKQFLIAETFSVPSVFNTAYYREKRPIYLEMIKNREITVLPWAAVLEELLSDLDMVEAVAAYNAMFDFKKAIPFTDLYISQLYSPNYYQWEKMQMVSAAQIAKGAKPSTRGKFDPENFLFHGLSIPIIDIWGVACSSLINTQKYKIMCIENEMLTESGEFFKTSAEATFRYITQNMNFDEAHTALNDAEIETEILRRAFKRGKVNRGIEYFPFNNLGTTDEFLSSDYRGKKLSHFDTVANALENRMNKDCRSSSYQTKIEGKLCKVQILRDEFRRKRK
;
A
#
# COMPACT_ATOMS: atom_id res chain seq x y z
N MET A 1 2.35 -6.11 -37.51
CA MET A 1 2.76 -6.82 -36.30
C MET A 1 2.18 -6.04 -35.11
N SER A 2 1.42 -6.67 -34.23
CA SER A 2 0.94 -5.98 -33.03
C SER A 2 2.17 -5.68 -32.17
N THR A 3 2.45 -4.42 -31.90
CA THR A 3 3.51 -4.03 -30.96
C THR A 3 3.17 -4.63 -29.59
N LYS A 4 4.11 -5.33 -29.00
CA LYS A 4 3.93 -5.97 -27.70
C LYS A 4 3.74 -4.85 -26.66
N LYS A 5 2.60 -4.86 -25.95
CA LYS A 5 2.32 -3.87 -24.91
C LYS A 5 3.16 -4.18 -23.67
N ILE A 6 3.90 -3.18 -23.22
CA ILE A 6 4.75 -3.24 -22.03
C ILE A 6 4.04 -2.50 -20.90
N TYR A 7 4.13 -3.04 -19.70
CA TYR A 7 3.62 -2.45 -18.46
C TYR A 7 4.79 -2.28 -17.50
N MET A 8 4.79 -1.18 -16.75
CA MET A 8 5.70 -1.01 -15.62
C MET A 8 4.94 -1.29 -14.33
N VAL A 9 5.41 -2.24 -13.55
CA VAL A 9 4.94 -2.46 -12.18
C VAL A 9 5.99 -1.92 -11.24
N LEU A 10 5.60 -0.96 -10.37
CA LEU A 10 6.53 -0.19 -9.56
C LEU A 10 6.06 -0.16 -8.11
N ASP A 11 7.00 -0.29 -7.18
CA ASP A 11 6.81 -0.07 -5.77
C ASP A 11 7.87 0.86 -5.17
N THR A 12 7.55 1.49 -4.04
CA THR A 12 8.44 2.42 -3.34
C THR A 12 8.46 2.20 -1.84
N GLU A 13 9.67 2.13 -1.27
CA GLU A 13 9.86 2.19 0.17
C GLU A 13 10.19 3.62 0.62
N THR A 14 9.53 4.07 1.68
CA THR A 14 9.57 5.49 2.03
C THR A 14 9.95 5.79 3.47
N ALA A 15 10.61 6.91 3.63
CA ALA A 15 10.80 7.66 4.86
C ALA A 15 9.87 8.89 4.86
N THR A 16 10.10 9.85 5.76
CA THR A 16 9.44 11.15 5.75
C THR A 16 10.42 12.28 6.08
N LEU A 17 9.92 13.49 6.22
CA LEU A 17 10.75 14.66 6.54
C LEU A 17 11.50 14.46 7.88
N PRO A 18 12.83 14.72 7.94
CA PRO A 18 13.64 14.45 9.13
C PRO A 18 13.19 15.23 10.37
N SER A 19 12.71 16.44 10.16
CA SER A 19 12.23 17.33 11.21
C SER A 19 10.92 16.90 11.89
N VAL A 20 10.23 15.90 11.35
CA VAL A 20 8.99 15.34 11.95
C VAL A 20 9.26 14.72 13.33
N ASP A 21 10.45 14.18 13.58
CA ASP A 21 10.80 13.61 14.89
C ASP A 21 10.86 14.65 16.01
N GLY A 22 11.23 15.90 15.69
CA GLY A 22 11.24 17.01 16.63
C GLY A 22 9.86 17.53 17.07
N LEU A 23 8.76 17.05 16.45
CA LEU A 23 7.41 17.54 16.74
C LEU A 23 6.72 16.84 17.92
N GLY A 24 7.35 15.87 18.57
CA GLY A 24 6.75 15.13 19.69
C GLY A 24 5.47 14.37 19.33
N LEU A 25 5.34 13.89 18.08
CA LEU A 25 4.15 13.22 17.56
C LEU A 25 4.02 11.78 18.06
N SER A 26 2.78 11.34 18.29
CA SER A 26 2.47 9.91 18.53
C SER A 26 2.77 9.07 17.27
N ALA A 27 2.91 7.74 17.43
CA ALA A 27 3.14 6.82 16.31
C ALA A 27 2.08 6.95 15.21
N GLU A 28 0.79 7.07 15.59
CA GLU A 28 -0.30 7.27 14.63
C GLU A 28 -0.20 8.59 13.88
N GLN A 29 0.17 9.68 14.59
CA GLN A 29 0.39 10.98 13.97
C GLN A 29 1.58 10.97 13.00
N LYS A 30 2.69 10.34 13.38
CA LYS A 30 3.85 10.13 12.48
C LYS A 30 3.44 9.36 11.24
N LYS A 31 2.66 8.28 11.37
CA LYS A 31 2.15 7.50 10.24
C LYS A 31 1.30 8.37 9.28
N ARG A 32 0.43 9.23 9.80
CA ARG A 32 -0.37 10.15 8.96
C ARG A 32 0.51 11.09 8.16
N VAL A 33 1.56 11.64 8.78
CA VAL A 33 2.51 12.53 8.10
C VAL A 33 3.31 11.77 7.05
N ALA A 34 3.81 10.58 7.37
CA ALA A 34 4.55 9.73 6.43
C ALA A 34 3.74 9.40 5.17
N ILE A 35 2.46 9.05 5.33
CA ILE A 35 1.55 8.81 4.19
C ILE A 35 1.30 10.05 3.35
N ALA A 36 1.34 11.25 3.95
CA ALA A 36 1.05 12.49 3.25
C ALA A 36 2.29 13.16 2.65
N LYS A 37 3.48 12.87 3.18
CA LYS A 37 4.77 13.45 2.79
C LYS A 37 5.86 12.37 2.72
N PRO A 38 5.66 11.32 1.89
CA PRO A 38 6.61 10.24 1.75
C PRO A 38 7.84 10.68 0.96
N LEU A 39 9.01 10.25 1.43
CA LEU A 39 10.28 10.43 0.74
C LEU A 39 10.83 9.05 0.38
N ILE A 40 10.96 8.77 -0.89
CA ILE A 40 11.45 7.48 -1.39
C ILE A 40 12.92 7.32 -0.98
N TYR A 41 13.25 6.17 -0.38
CA TYR A 41 14.64 5.76 -0.18
C TYR A 41 15.03 4.51 -0.99
N ASP A 42 14.03 3.69 -1.36
CA ASP A 42 14.17 2.53 -2.25
C ASP A 42 13.05 2.60 -3.29
N ILE A 43 13.39 2.45 -4.56
CA ILE A 43 12.45 2.40 -5.67
C ILE A 43 12.81 1.22 -6.57
N GLY A 44 11.81 0.41 -6.90
CA GLY A 44 11.99 -0.74 -7.76
C GLY A 44 10.86 -0.87 -8.78
N TRP A 45 11.20 -1.33 -9.98
CA TRP A 45 10.18 -1.62 -10.99
C TRP A 45 10.54 -2.79 -11.90
N VAL A 46 9.51 -3.35 -12.47
CA VAL A 46 9.54 -4.47 -13.40
C VAL A 46 8.89 -4.04 -14.70
N LEU A 47 9.57 -4.21 -15.83
CA LEU A 47 8.96 -4.10 -17.15
C LEU A 47 8.49 -5.48 -17.60
N CYS A 48 7.19 -5.62 -17.85
CA CYS A 48 6.59 -6.89 -18.19
C CYS A 48 5.51 -6.78 -19.28
N ASP A 49 5.13 -7.91 -19.88
CA ASP A 49 3.95 -7.99 -20.72
C ASP A 49 2.72 -8.44 -19.93
N ARG A 50 1.56 -8.44 -20.59
CA ARG A 50 0.28 -8.90 -20.03
C ARG A 50 0.31 -10.35 -19.51
N ASN A 51 1.24 -11.18 -19.99
CA ASN A 51 1.38 -12.57 -19.55
C ASN A 51 2.29 -12.70 -18.33
N GLY A 52 2.88 -11.59 -17.86
CA GLY A 52 3.86 -11.57 -16.78
C GLY A 52 5.26 -12.00 -17.20
N ASN A 53 5.56 -11.99 -18.51
CA ASN A 53 6.94 -12.17 -18.96
C ASN A 53 7.71 -10.89 -18.64
N ILE A 54 8.70 -11.00 -17.78
CA ILE A 54 9.56 -9.91 -17.35
C ILE A 54 10.66 -9.70 -18.38
N PHE A 55 10.87 -8.45 -18.81
CA PHE A 55 11.92 -8.04 -19.74
C PHE A 55 13.08 -7.41 -19.02
N GLU A 56 12.78 -6.61 -17.99
CA GLU A 56 13.76 -5.85 -17.25
C GLU A 56 13.30 -5.66 -15.80
N LYS A 57 14.28 -5.52 -14.90
CA LYS A 57 14.08 -5.20 -13.49
C LYS A 57 15.11 -4.17 -13.11
N LYS A 58 14.66 -3.13 -12.40
CA LYS A 58 15.55 -2.09 -11.86
C LYS A 58 15.22 -1.83 -10.39
N GLN A 59 16.25 -1.58 -9.59
CA GLN A 59 16.12 -1.15 -8.21
C GLN A 59 17.24 -0.20 -7.85
N PHE A 60 16.90 0.89 -7.17
CA PHE A 60 17.85 1.91 -6.75
C PHE A 60 17.54 2.43 -5.36
N LEU A 61 18.60 2.64 -4.58
CA LEU A 61 18.52 3.44 -3.35
C LEU A 61 18.82 4.90 -3.69
N ILE A 62 17.97 5.80 -3.19
CA ILE A 62 18.11 7.24 -3.45
C ILE A 62 19.11 7.85 -2.48
N ALA A 63 20.21 8.40 -3.00
CA ALA A 63 21.30 8.91 -2.19
C ALA A 63 20.86 10.00 -1.20
N GLU A 64 20.02 10.94 -1.64
CA GLU A 64 19.54 12.09 -0.86
C GLU A 64 18.63 11.70 0.32
N THR A 65 18.13 10.48 0.35
CA THR A 65 17.25 9.97 1.41
C THR A 65 17.87 8.80 2.17
N PHE A 66 18.36 7.76 1.49
CA PHE A 66 18.96 6.58 2.09
C PHE A 66 20.26 6.89 2.82
N SER A 67 21.15 7.70 2.20
CA SER A 67 22.45 8.05 2.76
C SER A 67 22.39 9.13 3.84
N VAL A 68 21.23 9.75 4.05
CA VAL A 68 21.02 10.80 5.07
C VAL A 68 20.36 10.18 6.31
N PRO A 69 21.13 9.96 7.42
CA PRO A 69 20.61 9.25 8.59
C PRO A 69 19.36 9.90 9.20
N SER A 70 19.28 11.23 9.20
CA SER A 70 18.12 11.96 9.75
C SER A 70 16.84 11.73 8.94
N VAL A 71 16.94 11.43 7.64
CA VAL A 71 15.81 11.04 6.81
C VAL A 71 15.50 9.56 6.98
N PHE A 72 16.49 8.70 6.75
CA PHE A 72 16.29 7.25 6.77
C PHE A 72 15.76 6.73 8.12
N ASN A 73 16.18 7.32 9.25
CA ASN A 73 15.70 6.93 10.58
C ASN A 73 14.19 7.16 10.79
N THR A 74 13.54 7.95 9.91
CA THR A 74 12.08 8.12 9.93
C THR A 74 11.33 7.04 9.13
N ALA A 75 12.04 6.17 8.39
CA ALA A 75 11.45 5.09 7.62
C ALA A 75 10.72 4.08 8.53
N TYR A 76 9.61 3.54 8.02
CA TYR A 76 8.86 2.50 8.73
C TYR A 76 9.71 1.23 8.89
N TYR A 77 10.44 0.83 7.85
CA TYR A 77 11.33 -0.35 7.82
C TYR A 77 12.81 0.00 8.02
N ARG A 78 13.11 1.00 8.87
CA ARG A 78 14.50 1.43 9.16
C ARG A 78 15.40 0.31 9.71
N GLU A 79 14.82 -0.70 10.36
CA GLU A 79 15.52 -1.88 10.87
C GLU A 79 16.09 -2.77 9.75
N LYS A 80 15.63 -2.61 8.52
CA LYS A 80 16.14 -3.32 7.33
C LYS A 80 17.43 -2.71 6.77
N ARG A 81 17.93 -1.60 7.32
CA ARG A 81 19.17 -0.98 6.86
C ARG A 81 20.33 -1.97 6.70
N PRO A 82 20.58 -2.92 7.62
CA PRO A 82 21.65 -3.92 7.46
C PRO A 82 21.49 -4.77 6.20
N ILE A 83 20.28 -5.13 5.82
CA ILE A 83 19.98 -5.90 4.59
C ILE A 83 20.39 -5.09 3.36
N TYR A 84 20.00 -3.83 3.29
CA TYR A 84 20.40 -2.94 2.19
C TYR A 84 21.91 -2.75 2.10
N LEU A 85 22.60 -2.63 3.23
CA LEU A 85 24.07 -2.50 3.25
C LEU A 85 24.75 -3.78 2.74
N GLU A 86 24.18 -4.96 3.02
CA GLU A 86 24.68 -6.22 2.47
C GLU A 86 24.43 -6.31 0.96
N MET A 87 23.23 -5.93 0.49
CA MET A 87 22.91 -5.85 -0.94
C MET A 87 23.85 -4.91 -1.70
N ILE A 88 24.17 -3.74 -1.12
CA ILE A 88 25.15 -2.81 -1.70
C ILE A 88 26.53 -3.46 -1.79
N LYS A 89 26.98 -4.10 -0.72
CA LYS A 89 28.29 -4.81 -0.68
C LYS A 89 28.37 -5.91 -1.72
N ASN A 90 27.28 -6.62 -1.95
CA ASN A 90 27.17 -7.70 -2.92
C ASN A 90 26.93 -7.19 -4.35
N ARG A 91 26.76 -5.87 -4.56
CA ARG A 91 26.42 -5.23 -5.84
C ARG A 91 25.05 -5.67 -6.39
N GLU A 92 24.13 -6.03 -5.52
CA GLU A 92 22.76 -6.40 -5.87
C GLU A 92 21.88 -5.17 -6.04
N ILE A 93 22.23 -4.05 -5.38
CA ILE A 93 21.54 -2.77 -5.47
C ILE A 93 22.54 -1.62 -5.55
N THR A 94 22.18 -0.56 -6.26
CA THR A 94 23.02 0.63 -6.44
C THR A 94 22.40 1.83 -5.76
N VAL A 95 23.24 2.63 -5.07
CA VAL A 95 22.88 3.94 -4.53
C VAL A 95 23.15 5.00 -5.60
N LEU A 96 22.14 5.71 -6.04
CA LEU A 96 22.23 6.76 -7.05
C LEU A 96 21.59 8.06 -6.58
N PRO A 97 22.07 9.23 -7.04
CA PRO A 97 21.32 10.48 -6.90
C PRO A 97 19.96 10.38 -7.59
N TRP A 98 18.95 11.05 -7.06
CA TRP A 98 17.60 11.06 -7.65
C TRP A 98 17.60 11.46 -9.13
N ALA A 99 18.42 12.42 -9.51
CA ALA A 99 18.51 12.84 -10.91
C ALA A 99 18.85 11.68 -11.87
N ALA A 100 19.78 10.80 -11.48
CA ALA A 100 20.13 9.63 -12.28
C ALA A 100 19.02 8.57 -12.29
N VAL A 101 18.36 8.34 -11.14
CA VAL A 101 17.21 7.44 -11.06
C VAL A 101 16.04 7.96 -11.88
N LEU A 102 15.82 9.28 -11.85
CA LEU A 102 14.78 9.95 -12.64
C LEU A 102 14.99 9.78 -14.15
N GLU A 103 16.24 9.86 -14.62
CA GLU A 103 16.59 9.65 -16.03
C GLU A 103 16.22 8.22 -16.49
N GLU A 104 16.57 7.20 -15.68
CA GLU A 104 16.19 5.81 -15.91
C GLU A 104 14.67 5.62 -15.90
N LEU A 105 14.00 6.20 -14.89
CA LEU A 105 12.56 6.11 -14.74
C LEU A 105 11.83 6.75 -15.94
N LEU A 106 12.22 7.96 -16.35
CA LEU A 106 11.60 8.65 -17.48
C LEU A 106 11.81 7.92 -18.81
N SER A 107 13.01 7.34 -19.01
CA SER A 107 13.30 6.53 -20.19
C SER A 107 12.36 5.33 -20.29
N ASP A 108 12.13 4.62 -19.19
CA ASP A 108 11.25 3.45 -19.18
C ASP A 108 9.76 3.85 -19.24
N LEU A 109 9.38 4.97 -18.62
CA LEU A 109 8.02 5.50 -18.67
C LEU A 109 7.55 5.88 -20.08
N ASP A 110 8.46 6.34 -20.94
CA ASP A 110 8.16 6.68 -22.36
C ASP A 110 7.81 5.45 -23.21
N MET A 111 8.22 4.26 -22.76
CA MET A 111 8.02 3.01 -23.52
C MET A 111 6.78 2.21 -23.11
N VAL A 112 6.11 2.57 -22.00
CA VAL A 112 5.08 1.70 -21.43
C VAL A 112 3.65 2.13 -21.79
N GLU A 113 2.77 1.15 -21.93
CA GLU A 113 1.32 1.33 -22.17
C GLU A 113 0.60 1.84 -20.92
N ALA A 114 1.07 1.44 -19.75
CA ALA A 114 0.54 1.86 -18.46
C ALA A 114 1.55 1.58 -17.33
N VAL A 115 1.43 2.34 -16.24
CA VAL A 115 2.10 2.08 -14.97
C VAL A 115 1.14 1.38 -14.01
N ALA A 116 1.65 0.53 -13.14
CA ALA A 116 0.86 -0.21 -12.16
C ALA A 116 1.57 -0.26 -10.81
N ALA A 117 0.81 -0.21 -9.72
CA ALA A 117 1.30 -0.38 -8.34
C ALA A 117 0.17 -0.89 -7.44
N TYR A 118 0.53 -1.54 -6.34
CA TYR A 118 -0.44 -1.89 -5.31
C TYR A 118 -0.71 -0.67 -4.41
N ASN A 119 -1.93 -0.11 -4.49
CA ASN A 119 -2.24 1.23 -3.97
C ASN A 119 -1.54 2.35 -4.74
N ALA A 120 -1.69 2.34 -6.05
CA ALA A 120 -1.10 3.27 -7.02
C ALA A 120 -1.26 4.77 -6.67
N MET A 121 -2.26 5.12 -5.84
CA MET A 121 -2.41 6.45 -5.25
C MET A 121 -1.17 6.87 -4.45
N PHE A 122 -0.58 5.92 -3.72
CA PHE A 122 0.57 6.23 -2.87
C PHE A 122 1.80 6.53 -3.72
N ASP A 123 2.16 5.66 -4.64
CA ASP A 123 3.39 5.77 -5.42
C ASP A 123 3.32 6.92 -6.44
N PHE A 124 2.31 6.89 -7.31
CA PHE A 124 2.22 7.83 -8.44
C PHE A 124 1.65 9.20 -8.09
N LYS A 125 0.93 9.34 -6.98
CA LYS A 125 0.32 10.63 -6.62
C LYS A 125 0.93 11.28 -5.38
N LYS A 126 1.77 10.56 -4.65
CA LYS A 126 2.41 11.09 -3.44
C LYS A 126 3.91 10.86 -3.42
N ALA A 127 4.38 9.60 -3.42
CA ALA A 127 5.78 9.29 -3.16
C ALA A 127 6.71 9.85 -4.23
N ILE A 128 6.48 9.52 -5.49
CA ILE A 128 7.32 10.01 -6.60
C ILE A 128 7.25 11.55 -6.71
N PRO A 129 6.05 12.19 -6.80
CA PRO A 129 5.99 13.64 -6.95
C PRO A 129 6.53 14.41 -5.74
N PHE A 130 6.35 13.89 -4.52
CA PHE A 130 6.86 14.58 -3.33
C PHE A 130 8.37 14.45 -3.19
N THR A 131 8.93 13.28 -3.52
CA THR A 131 10.39 13.06 -3.53
C THR A 131 11.06 13.97 -4.56
N ASP A 132 10.53 14.04 -5.77
CA ASP A 132 11.04 14.92 -6.83
C ASP A 132 11.01 16.40 -6.40
N LEU A 133 9.90 16.84 -5.84
CA LEU A 133 9.77 18.19 -5.27
C LEU A 133 10.76 18.41 -4.13
N TYR A 134 10.88 17.48 -3.17
CA TYR A 134 11.78 17.62 -2.03
C TYR A 134 13.23 17.80 -2.47
N ILE A 135 13.70 16.91 -3.35
CA ILE A 135 15.08 16.94 -3.81
C ILE A 135 15.37 18.17 -4.65
N SER A 136 14.43 18.64 -5.48
CA SER A 136 14.57 19.90 -6.21
C SER A 136 14.70 21.12 -5.28
N GLN A 137 14.06 21.07 -4.11
CA GLN A 137 14.14 22.14 -3.11
C GLN A 137 15.43 22.10 -2.29
N LEU A 138 16.06 20.94 -2.07
CA LEU A 138 17.32 20.82 -1.31
C LEU A 138 18.42 21.75 -1.83
N TYR A 139 18.44 21.98 -3.12
CA TYR A 139 19.42 22.83 -3.79
C TYR A 139 18.91 24.27 -4.04
N SER A 140 17.71 24.59 -3.55
CA SER A 140 17.11 25.92 -3.70
C SER A 140 17.62 26.89 -2.64
N PRO A 141 17.90 28.17 -2.98
CA PRO A 141 18.19 29.21 -2.00
C PRO A 141 17.08 29.41 -0.95
N ASN A 142 15.87 29.00 -1.26
CA ASN A 142 14.70 29.15 -0.41
C ASN A 142 14.39 27.85 0.41
N TYR A 143 15.29 26.86 0.42
CA TYR A 143 15.05 25.56 1.09
C TYR A 143 14.57 25.71 2.54
N TYR A 144 15.22 26.55 3.33
CA TYR A 144 14.87 26.75 4.74
C TYR A 144 13.43 27.26 4.93
N GLN A 145 12.98 28.20 4.09
CA GLN A 145 11.60 28.70 4.15
C GLN A 145 10.60 27.62 3.71
N TRP A 146 10.93 26.89 2.66
CA TRP A 146 10.12 25.77 2.17
C TRP A 146 10.00 24.68 3.23
N GLU A 147 11.09 24.24 3.85
CA GLU A 147 11.11 23.24 4.92
C GLU A 147 10.24 23.67 6.10
N LYS A 148 10.36 24.93 6.55
CA LYS A 148 9.50 25.49 7.60
C LYS A 148 8.01 25.41 7.26
N MET A 149 7.63 25.69 6.01
CA MET A 149 6.25 25.53 5.56
C MET A 149 5.82 24.07 5.56
N GLN A 150 6.70 23.14 5.16
CA GLN A 150 6.42 21.70 5.22
C GLN A 150 6.18 21.23 6.66
N MET A 151 6.94 21.75 7.63
CA MET A 151 6.77 21.42 9.04
C MET A 151 5.45 21.92 9.62
N VAL A 152 5.04 23.15 9.28
CA VAL A 152 3.72 23.67 9.66
C VAL A 152 2.61 22.77 9.08
N SER A 153 2.73 22.40 7.83
CA SER A 153 1.78 21.48 7.17
C SER A 153 1.78 20.10 7.83
N ALA A 154 2.95 19.53 8.17
CA ALA A 154 3.06 18.25 8.86
C ALA A 154 2.37 18.27 10.23
N ALA A 155 2.57 19.33 11.01
CA ALA A 155 1.89 19.50 12.29
C ALA A 155 0.36 19.60 12.15
N GLN A 156 -0.15 20.23 11.10
CA GLN A 156 -1.59 20.28 10.80
C GLN A 156 -2.13 18.90 10.39
N ILE A 157 -1.41 18.16 9.54
CA ILE A 157 -1.76 16.80 9.14
C ILE A 157 -1.79 15.86 10.35
N ALA A 158 -0.81 15.96 11.24
CA ALA A 158 -0.77 15.20 12.49
C ALA A 158 -2.02 15.41 13.35
N LYS A 159 -2.57 16.64 13.35
CA LYS A 159 -3.82 17.01 14.05
C LYS A 159 -5.10 16.61 13.29
N GLY A 160 -4.97 15.94 12.13
CA GLY A 160 -6.11 15.46 11.34
C GLY A 160 -6.54 16.38 10.19
N ALA A 161 -5.80 17.44 9.89
CA ALA A 161 -6.06 18.23 8.69
C ALA A 161 -5.86 17.37 7.43
N LYS A 162 -6.78 17.46 6.49
CA LYS A 162 -6.60 16.82 5.18
C LYS A 162 -5.53 17.58 4.40
N PRO A 163 -4.58 16.88 3.74
CA PRO A 163 -3.65 17.52 2.84
C PRO A 163 -4.40 18.33 1.80
N SER A 164 -3.91 19.54 1.49
CA SER A 164 -4.52 20.37 0.45
C SER A 164 -4.31 19.70 -0.92
N THR A 165 -5.37 19.28 -1.56
CA THR A 165 -5.37 18.79 -2.94
C THR A 165 -5.51 19.96 -3.92
N ARG A 166 -4.66 20.99 -3.81
CA ARG A 166 -4.60 22.07 -4.79
C ARG A 166 -3.96 21.55 -6.08
N GLY A 167 -4.78 21.12 -7.01
CA GLY A 167 -4.43 20.63 -8.33
C GLY A 167 -5.56 19.74 -8.87
N LYS A 168 -5.74 19.69 -10.19
CA LYS A 168 -6.63 18.70 -10.80
C LYS A 168 -6.02 17.33 -10.56
N PHE A 169 -6.62 16.58 -9.65
CA PHE A 169 -6.29 15.17 -9.45
C PHE A 169 -6.82 14.39 -10.66
N ASP A 170 -5.91 13.78 -11.41
CA ASP A 170 -6.27 12.85 -12.47
C ASP A 170 -6.16 11.41 -11.91
N PRO A 171 -7.28 10.71 -11.68
CA PRO A 171 -7.23 9.35 -11.16
C PRO A 171 -6.82 8.32 -12.22
N GLU A 172 -6.88 8.66 -13.50
CA GLU A 172 -6.66 7.72 -14.60
C GLU A 172 -5.22 7.73 -15.11
N ASN A 173 -4.52 8.89 -15.00
CA ASN A 173 -3.18 9.02 -15.58
C ASN A 173 -2.15 9.52 -14.57
N PHE A 174 -0.95 8.97 -14.64
CA PHE A 174 0.25 9.50 -13.99
C PHE A 174 0.79 10.65 -14.85
N LEU A 175 0.65 11.86 -14.32
CA LEU A 175 1.16 13.08 -14.94
C LEU A 175 2.50 13.42 -14.31
N PHE A 176 3.59 13.25 -15.06
CA PHE A 176 4.93 13.44 -14.51
C PHE A 176 5.90 13.88 -15.61
N HIS A 177 6.63 14.98 -15.39
CA HIS A 177 7.60 15.55 -16.35
C HIS A 177 7.10 15.68 -17.79
N GLY A 178 5.82 16.05 -17.96
CA GLY A 178 5.21 16.21 -19.29
C GLY A 178 4.63 14.92 -19.89
N LEU A 179 4.89 13.77 -19.29
CA LEU A 179 4.26 12.50 -19.67
C LEU A 179 2.86 12.38 -19.06
N SER A 180 1.99 11.66 -19.76
CA SER A 180 0.64 11.30 -19.30
C SER A 180 0.41 9.82 -19.56
N ILE A 181 0.60 9.00 -18.53
CA ILE A 181 0.65 7.55 -18.63
C ILE A 181 -0.53 6.96 -17.86
N PRO A 182 -1.33 6.07 -18.46
CA PRO A 182 -2.44 5.42 -17.78
C PRO A 182 -1.99 4.64 -16.53
N ILE A 183 -2.78 4.72 -15.46
CA ILE A 183 -2.53 3.99 -14.20
C ILE A 183 -3.39 2.73 -14.15
N ILE A 184 -2.83 1.67 -13.60
CA ILE A 184 -3.54 0.47 -13.14
C ILE A 184 -3.32 0.37 -11.63
N ASP A 185 -4.39 0.52 -10.84
CA ASP A 185 -4.35 0.28 -9.40
C ASP A 185 -4.54 -1.22 -9.15
N ILE A 186 -3.42 -1.93 -8.89
CA ILE A 186 -3.42 -3.38 -8.67
C ILE A 186 -4.27 -3.74 -7.46
N TRP A 187 -4.32 -2.91 -6.41
CA TRP A 187 -5.19 -3.12 -5.26
C TRP A 187 -6.68 -3.10 -5.65
N GLY A 188 -7.10 -2.09 -6.43
CA GLY A 188 -8.47 -2.02 -6.95
C GLY A 188 -8.84 -3.24 -7.79
N VAL A 189 -7.94 -3.61 -8.69
CA VAL A 189 -8.11 -4.79 -9.55
C VAL A 189 -8.15 -6.09 -8.74
N ALA A 190 -7.30 -6.24 -7.75
CA ALA A 190 -7.30 -7.41 -6.86
C ALA A 190 -8.63 -7.52 -6.10
N CYS A 191 -9.07 -6.44 -5.45
CA CYS A 191 -10.32 -6.39 -4.69
C CYS A 191 -11.55 -6.65 -5.55
N SER A 192 -11.58 -6.18 -6.80
CA SER A 192 -12.74 -6.37 -7.68
C SER A 192 -12.77 -7.74 -8.35
N SER A 193 -11.63 -8.33 -8.73
CA SER A 193 -11.58 -9.49 -9.60
C SER A 193 -10.93 -10.75 -9.00
N LEU A 194 -9.98 -10.63 -8.07
CA LEU A 194 -9.22 -11.78 -7.57
C LEU A 194 -9.72 -12.29 -6.22
N ILE A 195 -9.87 -11.38 -5.26
CA ILE A 195 -10.11 -11.72 -3.85
C ILE A 195 -11.54 -11.48 -3.38
N ASN A 196 -12.42 -10.89 -4.18
CA ASN A 196 -13.84 -10.79 -3.84
C ASN A 196 -14.55 -12.14 -4.05
N THR A 197 -14.15 -13.11 -3.27
CA THR A 197 -14.70 -14.48 -3.32
C THR A 197 -14.98 -14.98 -1.92
N GLN A 198 -15.99 -15.86 -1.78
CA GLN A 198 -16.29 -16.51 -0.51
C GLN A 198 -15.08 -17.30 0.02
N LYS A 199 -14.34 -17.97 -0.88
CA LYS A 199 -13.14 -18.75 -0.53
C LYS A 199 -12.06 -17.87 0.11
N TYR A 200 -11.83 -16.67 -0.43
CA TYR A 200 -10.87 -15.71 0.15
C TYR A 200 -11.30 -15.26 1.55
N LYS A 201 -12.57 -14.90 1.71
CA LYS A 201 -13.13 -14.43 2.99
C LYS A 201 -13.03 -15.50 4.08
N ILE A 202 -13.33 -16.75 3.74
CA ILE A 202 -13.13 -17.90 4.66
C ILE A 202 -11.66 -18.05 5.04
N MET A 203 -10.77 -18.04 4.05
CA MET A 203 -9.32 -18.12 4.29
C MET A 203 -8.83 -17.00 5.23
N CYS A 204 -9.29 -15.76 5.01
CA CYS A 204 -8.92 -14.63 5.88
C CYS A 204 -9.34 -14.87 7.33
N ILE A 205 -10.55 -15.39 7.57
CA ILE A 205 -11.03 -15.67 8.94
C ILE A 205 -10.23 -16.84 9.55
N GLU A 206 -10.03 -17.93 8.81
CA GLU A 206 -9.30 -19.13 9.30
C GLU A 206 -7.83 -18.84 9.63
N ASN A 207 -7.22 -17.83 8.99
CA ASN A 207 -5.82 -17.45 9.20
C ASN A 207 -5.68 -16.09 9.92
N GLU A 208 -6.73 -15.61 10.56
CA GLU A 208 -6.74 -14.33 11.30
C GLU A 208 -6.31 -13.11 10.48
N MET A 209 -6.49 -13.16 9.16
CA MET A 209 -6.14 -12.11 8.21
C MET A 209 -7.25 -11.06 8.12
N LEU A 210 -7.56 -10.44 9.25
CA LEU A 210 -8.53 -9.34 9.38
C LEU A 210 -7.80 -8.02 9.69
N THR A 211 -8.49 -6.91 9.45
CA THR A 211 -8.05 -5.62 9.96
C THR A 211 -8.03 -5.62 11.48
N GLU A 212 -7.27 -4.74 12.11
CA GLU A 212 -7.21 -4.64 13.57
C GLU A 212 -8.59 -4.45 14.24
N SER A 213 -9.54 -3.83 13.51
CA SER A 213 -10.93 -3.69 13.98
C SER A 213 -11.77 -4.95 13.82
N GLY A 214 -11.25 -6.02 13.21
CA GLY A 214 -12.03 -7.20 12.85
C GLY A 214 -13.17 -6.95 11.85
N GLU A 215 -13.32 -5.70 11.36
CA GLU A 215 -14.44 -5.29 10.52
C GLU A 215 -14.28 -5.68 9.06
N PHE A 216 -13.04 -5.67 8.56
CA PHE A 216 -12.74 -5.94 7.16
C PHE A 216 -11.69 -7.04 7.01
N PHE A 217 -11.70 -7.69 5.86
CA PHE A 217 -10.67 -8.63 5.46
C PHE A 217 -9.39 -7.89 5.08
N LYS A 218 -8.21 -8.46 5.37
CA LYS A 218 -6.96 -7.90 4.85
C LYS A 218 -6.97 -7.92 3.33
N THR A 219 -6.47 -6.87 2.71
CA THR A 219 -6.37 -6.74 1.25
C THR A 219 -4.99 -6.22 0.83
N SER A 220 -3.93 -6.51 1.62
CA SER A 220 -2.55 -6.19 1.26
C SER A 220 -2.07 -7.03 0.07
N ALA A 221 -0.98 -6.61 -0.58
CA ALA A 221 -0.33 -7.36 -1.64
C ALA A 221 0.04 -8.76 -1.15
N GLU A 222 0.67 -8.86 0.02
CA GLU A 222 1.01 -10.13 0.67
C GLU A 222 -0.20 -11.05 0.87
N ALA A 223 -1.31 -10.54 1.43
CA ALA A 223 -2.52 -11.33 1.65
C ALA A 223 -3.12 -11.83 0.33
N THR A 224 -3.12 -10.98 -0.69
CA THR A 224 -3.56 -11.33 -2.04
C THR A 224 -2.65 -12.39 -2.66
N PHE A 225 -1.34 -12.21 -2.54
CA PHE A 225 -0.33 -13.13 -3.08
C PHE A 225 -0.40 -14.52 -2.42
N ARG A 226 -0.51 -14.58 -1.09
CA ARG A 226 -0.76 -15.84 -0.34
C ARG A 226 -1.95 -16.59 -0.89
N TYR A 227 -3.04 -15.89 -1.16
CA TYR A 227 -4.26 -16.52 -1.71
C TYR A 227 -4.09 -17.02 -3.14
N ILE A 228 -3.55 -16.23 -4.05
CA ILE A 228 -3.46 -16.61 -5.47
C ILE A 228 -2.40 -17.68 -5.72
N THR A 229 -1.38 -17.79 -4.85
CA THR A 229 -0.32 -18.81 -4.93
C THR A 229 -0.60 -20.02 -4.04
N GLN A 230 -1.61 -19.93 -3.14
CA GLN A 230 -1.89 -20.93 -2.11
C GLN A 230 -0.69 -21.18 -1.16
N ASN A 231 0.17 -20.18 -1.00
CA ASN A 231 1.32 -20.21 -0.09
C ASN A 231 1.05 -19.32 1.13
N MET A 232 0.48 -19.91 2.18
CA MET A 232 0.15 -19.18 3.40
C MET A 232 1.37 -18.80 4.24
N ASN A 233 2.51 -19.44 4.01
CA ASN A 233 3.77 -19.14 4.73
C ASN A 233 4.61 -18.09 4.00
N PHE A 234 4.11 -17.51 2.91
CA PHE A 234 4.81 -16.45 2.22
C PHE A 234 4.92 -15.23 3.15
N ASP A 235 6.10 -14.64 3.20
CA ASP A 235 6.40 -13.40 3.93
C ASP A 235 7.02 -12.41 2.95
N GLU A 236 6.50 -11.19 2.95
CA GLU A 236 6.90 -10.14 2.04
C GLU A 236 8.25 -9.55 2.48
N ALA A 237 9.19 -9.45 1.54
CA ALA A 237 10.54 -8.97 1.86
C ALA A 237 10.57 -7.47 2.20
N HIS A 238 9.58 -6.72 1.74
CA HIS A 238 9.48 -5.27 1.85
C HIS A 238 10.75 -4.57 1.36
N THR A 239 11.12 -4.88 0.14
CA THR A 239 12.05 -4.11 -0.68
C THR A 239 11.35 -3.81 -2.00
N ALA A 240 11.52 -2.60 -2.52
CA ALA A 240 10.70 -2.11 -3.62
C ALA A 240 10.67 -3.04 -4.84
N LEU A 241 11.80 -3.66 -5.22
CA LEU A 241 11.81 -4.59 -6.35
C LEU A 241 11.08 -5.90 -6.05
N ASN A 242 11.29 -6.49 -4.87
CA ASN A 242 10.60 -7.74 -4.53
C ASN A 242 9.09 -7.54 -4.48
N ASP A 243 8.64 -6.39 -3.96
CA ASP A 243 7.23 -6.08 -3.87
C ASP A 243 6.64 -5.81 -5.26
N ALA A 244 7.36 -5.13 -6.17
CA ALA A 244 6.99 -4.99 -7.58
C ALA A 244 6.91 -6.34 -8.32
N GLU A 245 7.75 -7.33 -7.98
CA GLU A 245 7.67 -8.69 -8.55
C GLU A 245 6.40 -9.43 -8.10
N ILE A 246 6.04 -9.33 -6.82
CA ILE A 246 4.81 -9.89 -6.26
C ILE A 246 3.59 -9.26 -6.93
N GLU A 247 3.59 -7.96 -7.08
CA GLU A 247 2.54 -7.19 -7.72
C GLU A 247 2.41 -7.53 -9.20
N THR A 248 3.53 -7.80 -9.88
CA THR A 248 3.54 -8.29 -11.28
C THR A 248 2.79 -9.62 -11.40
N GLU A 249 2.97 -10.56 -10.46
CA GLU A 249 2.23 -11.82 -10.47
C GLU A 249 0.74 -11.60 -10.19
N ILE A 250 0.39 -10.70 -9.27
CA ILE A 250 -1.01 -10.32 -9.00
C ILE A 250 -1.65 -9.74 -10.26
N LEU A 251 -1.00 -8.79 -10.91
CA LEU A 251 -1.47 -8.17 -12.15
C LEU A 251 -1.62 -9.19 -13.28
N ARG A 252 -0.66 -10.10 -13.44
CA ARG A 252 -0.72 -11.19 -14.40
C ARG A 252 -1.96 -12.07 -14.19
N ARG A 253 -2.27 -12.42 -12.94
CA ARG A 253 -3.47 -13.20 -12.60
C ARG A 253 -4.75 -12.44 -12.92
N ALA A 254 -4.75 -11.13 -12.69
CA ALA A 254 -5.88 -10.29 -13.04
C ALA A 254 -6.12 -10.23 -14.55
N PHE A 255 -5.07 -10.05 -15.34
CA PHE A 255 -5.15 -10.08 -16.80
C PHE A 255 -5.70 -11.41 -17.33
N LYS A 256 -5.36 -12.55 -16.72
CA LYS A 256 -5.91 -13.85 -17.09
C LYS A 256 -7.41 -13.99 -16.80
N ARG A 257 -7.94 -13.25 -15.83
CA ARG A 257 -9.37 -13.27 -15.52
C ARG A 257 -10.21 -12.39 -16.45
N GLY A 258 -9.59 -11.43 -17.12
CA GLY A 258 -10.31 -10.59 -18.07
C GLY A 258 -9.74 -9.20 -18.27
N LYS A 259 -10.65 -8.24 -18.42
CA LYS A 259 -10.30 -6.82 -18.61
C LYS A 259 -9.87 -6.23 -17.26
N VAL A 260 -8.72 -5.60 -17.23
CA VAL A 260 -8.22 -4.83 -16.10
C VAL A 260 -8.62 -3.37 -16.31
N ASN A 261 -9.30 -2.77 -15.34
CA ASN A 261 -9.67 -1.38 -15.39
C ASN A 261 -8.46 -0.48 -15.17
N ARG A 262 -8.46 0.67 -15.82
CA ARG A 262 -7.50 1.76 -15.59
C ARG A 262 -8.07 2.71 -14.55
N GLY A 263 -7.18 3.43 -13.88
CA GLY A 263 -7.50 4.41 -12.87
C GLY A 263 -7.37 3.89 -11.45
N ILE A 264 -7.34 4.85 -10.52
CA ILE A 264 -7.25 4.61 -9.08
C ILE A 264 -8.65 4.41 -8.51
N GLU A 265 -8.83 3.33 -7.77
CA GLU A 265 -10.07 3.05 -7.05
C GLU A 265 -9.93 3.49 -5.58
N TYR A 266 -10.90 4.29 -5.10
CA TYR A 266 -10.91 4.73 -3.71
C TYR A 266 -11.51 3.66 -2.80
N PHE A 267 -10.77 3.26 -1.77
CA PHE A 267 -11.22 2.27 -0.78
C PHE A 267 -11.71 0.95 -1.40
N PRO A 268 -10.89 0.30 -2.26
CA PRO A 268 -11.33 -0.89 -2.99
C PRO A 268 -11.65 -2.07 -2.08
N PHE A 269 -11.17 -2.09 -0.83
CA PHE A 269 -11.53 -3.10 0.16
C PHE A 269 -13.05 -3.16 0.44
N ASN A 270 -13.80 -2.08 0.20
CA ASN A 270 -15.25 -2.07 0.32
C ASN A 270 -15.92 -3.07 -0.63
N ASN A 271 -15.29 -3.43 -1.74
CA ASN A 271 -15.80 -4.44 -2.67
C ASN A 271 -15.95 -5.82 -2.01
N LEU A 272 -15.19 -6.10 -0.96
CA LEU A 272 -15.31 -7.36 -0.22
C LEU A 272 -16.47 -7.34 0.79
N GLY A 273 -16.97 -6.17 1.16
CA GLY A 273 -17.92 -6.01 2.26
C GLY A 273 -17.27 -6.22 3.63
N THR A 274 -18.09 -6.23 4.67
CA THR A 274 -17.67 -6.38 6.05
C THR A 274 -17.71 -7.86 6.51
N THR A 275 -17.03 -8.17 7.60
CA THR A 275 -17.06 -9.52 8.19
C THR A 275 -18.45 -9.89 8.70
N ASP A 276 -19.22 -8.92 9.24
CA ASP A 276 -20.59 -9.19 9.71
C ASP A 276 -21.57 -9.42 8.55
N GLU A 277 -21.46 -8.69 7.44
CA GLU A 277 -22.22 -8.97 6.21
C GLU A 277 -21.91 -10.36 5.68
N PHE A 278 -20.63 -10.74 5.65
CA PHE A 278 -20.23 -12.08 5.23
C PHE A 278 -20.80 -13.16 6.16
N LEU A 279 -20.70 -12.99 7.49
CA LEU A 279 -21.23 -13.96 8.47
C LEU A 279 -22.76 -14.08 8.42
N SER A 280 -23.48 -13.01 8.08
CA SER A 280 -24.95 -13.02 7.91
C SER A 280 -25.43 -13.62 6.59
N SER A 281 -24.55 -13.79 5.60
CA SER A 281 -24.90 -14.34 4.28
C SER A 281 -25.06 -15.88 4.30
N ASP A 282 -25.05 -16.53 3.13
CA ASP A 282 -25.15 -17.98 2.99
C ASP A 282 -24.14 -18.74 3.88
N TYR A 283 -24.60 -19.82 4.51
CA TYR A 283 -23.83 -20.63 5.48
C TYR A 283 -22.80 -21.59 4.86
N ARG A 284 -22.67 -21.64 3.53
CA ARG A 284 -21.73 -22.55 2.86
C ARG A 284 -20.29 -22.32 3.31
N GLY A 285 -19.64 -23.37 3.78
CA GLY A 285 -18.25 -23.34 4.24
C GLY A 285 -17.99 -22.62 5.56
N LYS A 286 -19.00 -22.01 6.20
CA LYS A 286 -18.84 -21.34 7.50
C LYS A 286 -18.84 -22.33 8.67
N LYS A 287 -18.07 -22.00 9.71
CA LYS A 287 -17.94 -22.74 10.97
C LYS A 287 -18.27 -21.83 12.16
N LEU A 288 -18.62 -22.41 13.29
CA LEU A 288 -18.82 -21.63 14.54
C LEU A 288 -17.56 -20.85 14.92
N SER A 289 -16.38 -21.46 14.74
CA SER A 289 -15.10 -20.80 15.00
C SER A 289 -14.88 -19.51 14.21
N HIS A 290 -15.52 -19.33 13.04
CA HIS A 290 -15.40 -18.09 12.28
C HIS A 290 -16.02 -16.89 13.02
N PHE A 291 -17.16 -17.12 13.69
CA PHE A 291 -17.81 -16.09 14.54
C PHE A 291 -16.94 -15.78 15.76
N ASP A 292 -16.33 -16.81 16.37
CA ASP A 292 -15.46 -16.64 17.52
C ASP A 292 -14.19 -15.86 17.14
N THR A 293 -13.57 -16.15 15.98
CA THR A 293 -12.40 -15.37 15.49
C THR A 293 -12.73 -13.89 15.31
N VAL A 294 -13.86 -13.58 14.67
CA VAL A 294 -14.26 -12.18 14.46
C VAL A 294 -14.61 -11.50 15.79
N ALA A 295 -15.30 -12.19 16.69
CA ALA A 295 -15.60 -11.66 18.02
C ALA A 295 -14.33 -11.34 18.81
N ASN A 296 -13.36 -12.25 18.86
CA ASN A 296 -12.07 -12.05 19.53
C ASN A 296 -11.30 -10.85 18.96
N ALA A 297 -11.30 -10.66 17.62
CA ALA A 297 -10.66 -9.51 16.98
C ALA A 297 -11.30 -8.18 17.43
N LEU A 298 -12.64 -8.13 17.53
CA LEU A 298 -13.37 -6.96 18.03
C LEU A 298 -13.11 -6.70 19.52
N GLU A 299 -13.10 -7.72 20.36
CA GLU A 299 -12.79 -7.62 21.78
C GLU A 299 -11.36 -7.13 22.03
N ASN A 300 -10.39 -7.70 21.31
CA ASN A 300 -8.99 -7.25 21.36
C ASN A 300 -8.85 -5.78 20.98
N ARG A 301 -9.65 -5.31 20.04
CA ARG A 301 -9.65 -3.91 19.61
C ARG A 301 -10.25 -3.00 20.69
N MET A 302 -11.34 -3.39 21.32
CA MET A 302 -11.92 -2.65 22.46
C MET A 302 -10.90 -2.45 23.58
N ASN A 303 -10.15 -3.51 23.91
CA ASN A 303 -9.19 -3.48 25.02
C ASN A 303 -7.92 -2.67 24.71
N LYS A 304 -7.55 -2.50 23.42
CA LYS A 304 -6.35 -1.75 23.00
C LYS A 304 -6.57 -0.25 22.81
N ASP A 305 -7.79 0.16 22.54
CA ASP A 305 -8.07 1.57 22.18
C ASP A 305 -8.71 2.33 23.33
N CYS A 306 -7.97 3.27 23.90
CA CYS A 306 -8.48 4.33 24.77
C CYS A 306 -9.18 5.46 23.99
N ARG A 307 -9.80 5.17 22.84
CA ARG A 307 -10.48 6.16 22.00
C ARG A 307 -11.82 6.58 22.60
N SER A 308 -12.41 7.62 21.99
CA SER A 308 -13.66 8.23 22.44
C SER A 308 -14.77 7.19 22.71
N SER A 309 -15.66 7.49 23.66
CA SER A 309 -16.82 6.65 23.99
C SER A 309 -17.66 6.25 22.77
N SER A 310 -17.78 7.13 21.77
CA SER A 310 -18.51 6.84 20.53
C SER A 310 -17.88 5.73 19.69
N TYR A 311 -16.55 5.61 19.70
CA TYR A 311 -15.85 4.52 18.99
C TYR A 311 -16.04 3.18 19.71
N GLN A 312 -15.92 3.17 21.03
CA GLN A 312 -16.18 1.97 21.85
C GLN A 312 -17.62 1.47 21.65
N THR A 313 -18.61 2.35 21.71
CA THR A 313 -20.01 2.00 21.45
C THR A 313 -20.20 1.38 20.05
N LYS A 314 -19.48 1.87 19.04
CA LYS A 314 -19.53 1.31 17.69
C LYS A 314 -18.98 -0.12 17.64
N ILE A 315 -17.87 -0.41 18.30
CA ILE A 315 -17.27 -1.77 18.37
C ILE A 315 -18.16 -2.72 19.18
N GLU A 316 -18.68 -2.28 20.32
CA GLU A 316 -19.65 -3.04 21.14
C GLU A 316 -20.89 -3.44 20.33
N GLY A 317 -21.45 -2.50 19.55
CA GLY A 317 -22.59 -2.79 18.68
C GLY A 317 -22.29 -3.86 17.63
N LYS A 318 -21.07 -3.86 17.06
CA LYS A 318 -20.62 -4.90 16.11
C LYS A 318 -20.42 -6.24 16.79
N LEU A 319 -19.80 -6.27 17.97
CA LEU A 319 -19.61 -7.49 18.74
C LEU A 319 -20.96 -8.14 19.09
N CYS A 320 -21.93 -7.35 19.58
CA CYS A 320 -23.29 -7.80 19.84
C CYS A 320 -23.93 -8.43 18.58
N LYS A 321 -23.77 -7.78 17.42
CA LYS A 321 -24.29 -8.31 16.15
C LYS A 321 -23.65 -9.66 15.77
N VAL A 322 -22.34 -9.81 15.92
CA VAL A 322 -21.63 -11.08 15.66
C VAL A 322 -22.12 -12.18 16.58
N GLN A 323 -22.37 -11.89 17.87
CA GLN A 323 -22.90 -12.85 18.83
C GLN A 323 -24.33 -13.30 18.44
N ILE A 324 -25.19 -12.37 18.04
CA ILE A 324 -26.55 -12.69 17.55
C ILE A 324 -26.47 -13.62 16.35
N LEU A 325 -25.63 -13.28 15.34
CA LEU A 325 -25.45 -14.10 14.14
C LEU A 325 -24.93 -15.50 14.47
N ARG A 326 -24.01 -15.63 15.44
CA ARG A 326 -23.52 -16.92 15.94
C ARG A 326 -24.64 -17.79 16.51
N ASP A 327 -25.51 -17.19 17.30
CA ASP A 327 -26.62 -17.93 17.94
C ASP A 327 -27.69 -18.31 16.93
N GLU A 328 -27.95 -17.48 15.92
CA GLU A 328 -28.79 -17.83 14.78
C GLU A 328 -28.21 -18.99 13.95
N PHE A 329 -26.89 -18.94 13.71
CA PHE A 329 -26.16 -20.00 13.01
C PHE A 329 -26.29 -21.35 13.76
N ARG A 330 -26.13 -21.35 15.10
CA ARG A 330 -26.31 -22.52 15.94
C ARG A 330 -27.74 -23.09 15.86
N ARG A 331 -28.75 -22.20 15.86
CA ARG A 331 -30.17 -22.61 15.76
C ARG A 331 -30.53 -23.24 14.42
N LYS A 332 -29.98 -22.74 13.33
CA LYS A 332 -30.28 -23.22 11.97
C LYS A 332 -29.52 -24.52 11.59
N ARG A 333 -28.56 -24.95 12.41
CA ARG A 333 -27.80 -26.19 12.22
C ARG A 333 -28.25 -27.34 13.15
N LYS A 334 -29.11 -27.06 14.12
CA LYS A 334 -29.87 -28.05 14.87
C LYS A 334 -31.16 -28.44 14.09
#